data_ba198dcbfb8d1b6857fc9e090022fc17
#
_entry.id   ba198dcbfb8d1b6857fc9e090022fc17
#
_cell.length_a   1.000
_cell.length_b   1.000
_cell.length_c   1.000
_cell.angle_alpha   90.00
_cell.angle_beta   90.00
_cell.angle_gamma   90.00
#
_symmetry.space_group_name_H-M   'P 1'
#
loop_
_entity.id
_entity.type
_entity.pdbx_description
1 polymer ?
#
loop_
_entity_poly.entity_id
_entity_poly.type
_entity_poly.pdbx_seq_one_letter_code
_entity_poly.pdbx_strand_id
1 'polypeptide(L)'
;MKKNLCIAFFLIFLNGLNAQPPNGCEQKITSKILIVGDSWGQFMFLYKGYKEALRQYGFADITELGGATTIIGAQTGTWTRGLGKKNLRAQLLMHPEIEDVVLMLGGNDFVWDYDYGDPIEVLDNSIARTNLGMDTVVNIIREIRPDVRIILPSYDYPNFIDPLIDLPLNPYFDSWESFGFPNPYEANTSMQYIEAKREAWSLTHPNIIFVQNLGLMQYHFGQKDSLPDTSPLGYFYPRLPPYAPKTVPFPFGNQMYPTPQKAMGLLGFDAYHLGPAGFQVFAANHIKKVLLDKLRGYPTETILSDSLNDGWVNSVGEFGTGEIKIGKDRMLKEHKGILSFSTKNIPDDAIITGISIFITRKKIEGNNPLKSVFPNNAKIDIMNGPINGLLPEAEDFSVRMDMEDVGCFVGQANRNNYSTRIDLQSDAFSFLNKTGITQFRISYNSTIQNTASLVKYYNGGAIDEEPLAAHMDIHYELPQQEKVKQAPNNENCAVFPLPAKNEINLRTTKEIEKVSITDVLGRQLSFYGLETENKKIDLGNFSKGLMVLRIYYKDGTIEEKKIIKS
;
A
#
# COMPACT_ATOMS: atom_id res chain seq x y z
N MET A 1 45.81 15.16 -8.03
CA MET A 1 45.41 14.47 -9.28
C MET A 1 44.45 13.35 -8.91
N LYS A 2 43.15 13.62 -8.94
CA LYS A 2 42.12 12.59 -8.63
C LYS A 2 41.78 11.89 -9.95
N LYS A 3 42.02 10.56 -10.02
CA LYS A 3 41.66 9.73 -11.14
C LYS A 3 40.17 9.36 -11.03
N ASN A 4 39.37 9.85 -11.97
CA ASN A 4 38.00 9.43 -12.15
C ASN A 4 37.98 8.01 -12.74
N LEU A 5 37.44 7.07 -11.99
CA LEU A 5 37.18 5.72 -12.46
C LEU A 5 35.74 5.69 -13.03
N CYS A 6 35.61 5.82 -14.35
CA CYS A 6 34.36 5.57 -15.05
C CYS A 6 34.16 4.07 -15.20
N ILE A 7 33.20 3.51 -14.47
CA ILE A 7 32.71 2.15 -14.69
C ILE A 7 31.55 2.23 -15.69
N ALA A 8 31.83 1.84 -16.94
CA ALA A 8 30.81 1.65 -17.96
C ALA A 8 30.13 0.30 -17.78
N PHE A 9 28.86 0.31 -17.42
CA PHE A 9 27.99 -0.88 -17.45
C PHE A 9 27.41 -1.07 -18.83
N PHE A 10 27.79 -2.15 -19.50
CA PHE A 10 27.15 -2.63 -20.72
C PHE A 10 25.79 -3.25 -20.39
N LEU A 11 24.71 -2.63 -20.81
CA LEU A 11 23.34 -3.17 -20.76
C LEU A 11 23.14 -4.10 -21.97
N ILE A 12 23.11 -5.40 -21.74
CA ILE A 12 22.65 -6.38 -22.72
C ILE A 12 21.13 -6.43 -22.65
N PHE A 13 20.46 -5.89 -23.66
CA PHE A 13 19.03 -6.07 -23.87
C PHE A 13 18.78 -7.48 -24.42
N LEU A 14 18.30 -8.38 -23.58
CA LEU A 14 17.66 -9.62 -24.00
C LEU A 14 16.18 -9.30 -24.30
N ASN A 15 15.86 -9.16 -25.58
CA ASN A 15 14.48 -9.17 -26.06
C ASN A 15 13.88 -10.56 -25.83
N GLY A 16 13.17 -10.72 -24.72
CA GLY A 16 12.31 -11.89 -24.51
C GLY A 16 11.13 -11.83 -25.49
N LEU A 17 10.98 -12.86 -26.29
CA LEU A 17 9.78 -13.10 -27.11
C LEU A 17 8.55 -13.12 -26.20
N ASN A 18 7.74 -12.07 -26.25
CA ASN A 18 6.45 -12.02 -25.56
C ASN A 18 5.47 -12.89 -26.36
N ALA A 19 5.12 -14.05 -25.83
CA ALA A 19 3.95 -14.76 -26.29
C ALA A 19 2.70 -13.92 -25.94
N GLN A 20 1.83 -13.68 -26.90
CA GLN A 20 0.57 -12.98 -26.65
C GLN A 20 -0.29 -13.80 -25.66
N PRO A 21 -0.92 -13.13 -24.66
CA PRO A 21 -1.84 -13.81 -23.77
C PRO A 21 -3.08 -14.30 -24.54
N PRO A 22 -3.62 -15.46 -24.24
CA PRO A 22 -4.90 -15.89 -24.78
C PRO A 22 -6.03 -15.03 -24.19
N ASN A 23 -7.06 -14.81 -24.99
CA ASN A 23 -8.34 -14.23 -24.57
C ASN A 23 -8.34 -12.75 -24.13
N GLY A 24 -7.58 -11.86 -24.77
CA GLY A 24 -7.74 -10.40 -24.58
C GLY A 24 -7.22 -9.84 -23.24
N CYS A 25 -6.58 -10.67 -22.42
CA CYS A 25 -5.96 -10.27 -21.17
C CYS A 25 -4.55 -9.69 -21.40
N GLU A 26 -4.45 -8.52 -21.98
CA GLU A 26 -3.18 -7.81 -22.09
C GLU A 26 -2.75 -7.27 -20.72
N GLN A 27 -1.61 -7.73 -20.19
CA GLN A 27 -0.94 -7.08 -19.06
C GLN A 27 -0.35 -5.72 -19.52
N LYS A 28 -1.21 -4.73 -19.62
CA LYS A 28 -0.80 -3.37 -19.93
C LYS A 28 -0.40 -2.68 -18.64
N ILE A 29 0.76 -2.02 -18.61
CA ILE A 29 1.11 -1.12 -17.51
C ILE A 29 0.09 0.00 -17.50
N THR A 30 -0.70 0.08 -16.42
CA THR A 30 -1.84 0.98 -16.28
C THR A 30 -1.44 2.30 -15.66
N SER A 31 -0.43 2.30 -14.78
CA SER A 31 0.00 3.49 -14.03
C SER A 31 1.49 3.43 -13.70
N LYS A 32 2.08 4.59 -13.41
CA LYS A 32 3.48 4.73 -12.99
C LYS A 32 3.62 5.63 -11.76
N ILE A 33 4.54 5.23 -10.88
CA ILE A 33 4.99 6.01 -9.74
C ILE A 33 6.32 6.64 -10.12
N LEU A 34 6.44 7.98 -10.08
CA LEU A 34 7.71 8.67 -10.30
C LEU A 34 8.43 8.89 -8.97
N ILE A 35 9.65 8.37 -8.85
CA ILE A 35 10.53 8.64 -7.71
C ILE A 35 11.43 9.82 -8.08
N VAL A 36 11.41 10.87 -7.26
CA VAL A 36 12.28 12.04 -7.36
C VAL A 36 13.08 12.13 -6.07
N GLY A 37 14.41 12.13 -6.17
CA GLY A 37 15.13 12.14 -4.92
C GLY A 37 16.65 12.05 -4.97
N ASP A 38 17.17 11.79 -3.80
CA ASP A 38 18.59 11.57 -3.48
C ASP A 38 18.98 10.08 -3.57
N SER A 39 19.97 9.67 -2.81
CA SER A 39 20.44 8.28 -2.76
C SER A 39 19.35 7.30 -2.25
N TRP A 40 18.47 7.71 -1.34
CA TRP A 40 17.35 6.88 -0.91
C TRP A 40 16.39 6.59 -2.07
N GLY A 41 16.05 7.62 -2.85
CA GLY A 41 15.24 7.45 -4.06
C GLY A 41 15.94 6.57 -5.08
N GLN A 42 17.25 6.75 -5.26
CA GLN A 42 18.01 5.95 -6.22
C GLN A 42 18.11 4.47 -5.82
N PHE A 43 18.39 4.16 -4.56
CA PHE A 43 18.41 2.78 -4.09
C PHE A 43 17.01 2.15 -4.07
N MET A 44 15.96 2.91 -3.72
CA MET A 44 14.57 2.47 -3.86
C MET A 44 14.30 1.99 -5.30
N PHE A 45 14.67 2.78 -6.29
CA PHE A 45 14.51 2.45 -7.71
C PHE A 45 15.39 1.26 -8.13
N LEU A 46 16.69 1.27 -7.78
CA LEU A 46 17.62 0.19 -8.14
C LEU A 46 17.22 -1.16 -7.55
N TYR A 47 16.76 -1.18 -6.31
CA TYR A 47 16.28 -2.40 -5.64
C TYR A 47 14.83 -2.75 -5.97
N LYS A 48 14.16 -1.94 -6.81
CA LYS A 48 12.76 -2.15 -7.23
C LYS A 48 11.80 -2.22 -6.04
N GLY A 49 11.99 -1.34 -5.07
CA GLY A 49 11.25 -1.35 -3.82
C GLY A 49 9.74 -1.25 -4.01
N TYR A 50 9.26 -0.27 -4.79
CA TYR A 50 7.83 -0.14 -5.12
C TYR A 50 7.34 -1.30 -5.99
N LYS A 51 8.09 -1.69 -7.02
CA LYS A 51 7.69 -2.79 -7.90
C LYS A 51 7.48 -4.10 -7.14
N GLU A 52 8.38 -4.44 -6.22
CA GLU A 52 8.26 -5.66 -5.42
C GLU A 52 7.13 -5.55 -4.37
N ALA A 53 6.97 -4.38 -3.75
CA ALA A 53 5.88 -4.13 -2.82
C ALA A 53 4.50 -4.13 -3.53
N LEU A 54 4.37 -3.48 -4.68
CA LEU A 54 3.15 -3.51 -5.49
C LEU A 54 2.75 -4.94 -5.88
N ARG A 55 3.73 -5.76 -6.29
CA ARG A 55 3.51 -7.18 -6.56
C ARG A 55 3.06 -7.96 -5.33
N GLN A 56 3.56 -7.60 -4.15
CA GLN A 56 3.12 -8.22 -2.90
C GLN A 56 1.61 -8.02 -2.69
N TYR A 57 1.07 -6.88 -3.10
CA TYR A 57 -0.35 -6.54 -3.00
C TYR A 57 -1.18 -6.92 -4.25
N GLY A 58 -0.60 -7.56 -5.26
CA GLY A 58 -1.31 -7.98 -6.47
C GLY A 58 -1.38 -6.94 -7.60
N PHE A 59 -0.61 -5.85 -7.53
CA PHE A 59 -0.57 -4.78 -8.54
C PHE A 59 0.69 -4.86 -9.42
N ALA A 60 0.85 -5.95 -10.14
CA ALA A 60 2.00 -6.16 -11.01
C ALA A 60 1.94 -5.35 -12.32
N ASP A 61 0.80 -4.78 -12.64
CA ASP A 61 0.53 -3.89 -13.77
C ASP A 61 0.95 -2.43 -13.52
N ILE A 62 1.47 -2.13 -12.33
CA ILE A 62 1.99 -0.81 -11.97
C ILE A 62 3.51 -0.88 -11.84
N THR A 63 4.19 0.15 -12.32
CA THR A 63 5.66 0.22 -12.27
C THR A 63 6.15 1.55 -11.70
N GLU A 64 7.45 1.61 -11.41
CA GLU A 64 8.15 2.79 -10.93
C GLU A 64 9.08 3.35 -12.00
N LEU A 65 9.24 4.66 -12.00
CA LEU A 65 10.24 5.43 -12.72
C LEU A 65 11.14 6.16 -11.73
N GLY A 66 12.44 6.26 -12.02
CA GLY A 66 13.36 6.94 -11.09
C GLY A 66 14.76 7.14 -11.66
N GLY A 67 15.16 6.38 -12.69
CA GLY A 67 16.53 6.40 -13.20
C GLY A 67 17.06 7.77 -13.65
N ALA A 68 16.18 8.67 -14.11
CA ALA A 68 16.56 10.02 -14.53
C ALA A 68 16.28 11.10 -13.47
N THR A 69 15.54 10.74 -12.41
CA THR A 69 15.06 11.67 -11.38
C THR A 69 15.53 11.31 -9.98
N THR A 70 16.54 10.45 -9.86
CA THR A 70 17.21 10.12 -8.60
C THR A 70 18.72 10.19 -8.76
N ILE A 71 19.43 10.84 -7.83
CA ILE A 71 20.88 11.06 -7.90
C ILE A 71 21.47 10.92 -6.50
N ILE A 72 22.51 10.09 -6.34
CA ILE A 72 23.26 9.96 -5.07
C ILE A 72 23.81 11.34 -4.68
N GLY A 73 23.62 11.74 -3.43
CA GLY A 73 24.10 13.01 -2.89
C GLY A 73 23.30 14.24 -3.36
N ALA A 74 22.16 14.05 -4.05
CA ALA A 74 21.34 15.17 -4.47
C ALA A 74 20.75 15.91 -3.25
N GLN A 75 20.81 17.22 -3.31
CA GLN A 75 20.09 18.15 -2.45
C GLN A 75 18.86 18.69 -3.19
N THR A 76 17.98 19.41 -2.49
CA THR A 76 16.81 20.04 -3.10
C THR A 76 17.20 20.96 -4.29
N GLY A 77 18.32 21.70 -4.17
CA GLY A 77 18.87 22.55 -5.22
C GLY A 77 19.22 21.82 -6.53
N THR A 78 19.48 20.53 -6.50
CA THR A 78 19.75 19.70 -7.68
C THR A 78 18.57 19.68 -8.63
N TRP A 79 17.35 19.65 -8.11
CA TRP A 79 16.11 19.53 -8.88
C TRP A 79 15.49 20.86 -9.28
N THR A 80 15.98 21.98 -8.71
CA THR A 80 15.46 23.32 -9.00
C THR A 80 16.13 24.01 -10.20
N ARG A 81 17.27 23.48 -10.66
CA ARG A 81 18.09 24.08 -11.73
C ARG A 81 18.80 23.02 -12.58
N GLY A 82 19.44 23.48 -13.66
CA GLY A 82 20.33 22.66 -14.49
C GLY A 82 19.70 21.41 -15.08
N LEU A 83 20.46 20.31 -15.10
CA LEU A 83 20.05 19.03 -15.69
C LEU A 83 18.95 18.34 -14.86
N GLY A 84 19.02 18.42 -13.54
CA GLY A 84 18.00 17.84 -12.65
C GLY A 84 16.62 18.38 -12.95
N LYS A 85 16.47 19.73 -13.02
CA LYS A 85 15.20 20.36 -13.40
C LYS A 85 14.72 19.91 -14.79
N LYS A 86 15.63 19.82 -15.77
CA LYS A 86 15.30 19.37 -17.14
C LYS A 86 14.80 17.92 -17.15
N ASN A 87 15.46 17.04 -16.42
CA ASN A 87 15.08 15.63 -16.33
C ASN A 87 13.72 15.46 -15.65
N LEU A 88 13.50 16.15 -14.53
CA LEU A 88 12.21 16.13 -13.83
C LEU A 88 11.06 16.56 -14.75
N ARG A 89 11.22 17.69 -15.45
CA ARG A 89 10.22 18.18 -16.40
C ARG A 89 10.00 17.20 -17.55
N ALA A 90 11.08 16.64 -18.11
CA ALA A 90 11.00 15.67 -19.21
C ALA A 90 10.22 14.41 -18.80
N GLN A 91 10.48 13.84 -17.61
CA GLN A 91 9.78 12.66 -17.14
C GLN A 91 8.27 12.91 -16.94
N LEU A 92 7.91 14.04 -16.35
CA LEU A 92 6.50 14.42 -16.15
C LEU A 92 5.75 14.65 -17.47
N LEU A 93 6.43 15.20 -18.50
CA LEU A 93 5.83 15.44 -19.80
C LEU A 93 5.73 14.18 -20.67
N MET A 94 6.75 13.31 -20.63
CA MET A 94 6.80 12.10 -21.45
C MET A 94 5.91 10.96 -20.93
N HIS A 95 5.51 11.01 -19.65
CA HIS A 95 4.81 9.94 -18.98
C HIS A 95 3.48 10.43 -18.39
N PRO A 96 2.44 10.63 -19.23
CA PRO A 96 1.12 11.04 -18.76
C PRO A 96 0.46 10.02 -17.82
N GLU A 97 0.90 8.77 -17.83
CA GLU A 97 0.46 7.70 -16.92
C GLU A 97 1.04 7.80 -15.49
N ILE A 98 1.87 8.81 -15.19
CA ILE A 98 2.29 9.09 -13.82
C ILE A 98 1.10 9.66 -13.07
N GLU A 99 0.73 9.04 -11.96
CA GLU A 99 -0.33 9.49 -11.07
C GLU A 99 0.18 9.88 -9.68
N ASP A 100 1.34 9.36 -9.29
CA ASP A 100 1.95 9.61 -8.00
C ASP A 100 3.42 9.96 -8.17
N VAL A 101 3.87 10.98 -7.42
CA VAL A 101 5.28 11.38 -7.32
C VAL A 101 5.73 11.18 -5.88
N VAL A 102 6.78 10.40 -5.69
CA VAL A 102 7.40 10.16 -4.38
C VAL A 102 8.63 11.04 -4.26
N LEU A 103 8.63 11.98 -3.31
CA LEU A 103 9.75 12.87 -3.03
C LEU A 103 10.63 12.31 -1.91
N MET A 104 11.69 11.58 -2.27
CA MET A 104 12.71 11.10 -1.35
C MET A 104 13.90 12.05 -1.38
N LEU A 105 13.73 13.23 -0.77
CA LEU A 105 14.62 14.37 -0.93
C LEU A 105 14.69 15.17 0.37
N GLY A 106 15.83 15.82 0.62
CA GLY A 106 16.07 16.68 1.77
C GLY A 106 17.09 16.10 2.78
N GLY A 107 17.34 14.78 2.77
CA GLY A 107 18.31 14.17 3.68
C GLY A 107 19.71 14.77 3.56
N ASN A 108 20.22 14.90 2.33
CA ASN A 108 21.55 15.49 2.10
C ASN A 108 21.64 16.98 2.40
N ASP A 109 20.53 17.70 2.42
CA ASP A 109 20.51 19.11 2.81
C ASP A 109 20.85 19.25 4.30
N PHE A 110 20.41 18.31 5.16
CA PHE A 110 20.72 18.30 6.59
C PHE A 110 22.11 17.76 6.87
N VAL A 111 22.49 16.66 6.22
CA VAL A 111 23.78 15.97 6.43
C VAL A 111 24.99 16.88 6.19
N TRP A 112 24.87 17.84 5.28
CA TRP A 112 25.97 18.75 4.96
C TRP A 112 26.02 20.02 5.80
N ASP A 113 24.92 20.35 6.50
CA ASP A 113 24.72 21.65 7.12
C ASP A 113 24.60 21.60 8.65
N TYR A 114 24.59 20.42 9.26
CA TYR A 114 24.34 20.25 10.70
C TYR A 114 25.15 19.11 11.31
N ASP A 115 25.84 19.42 12.42
CA ASP A 115 26.49 18.45 13.30
C ASP A 115 25.69 18.26 14.58
N TYR A 116 25.66 17.08 15.15
CA TYR A 116 24.84 16.77 16.33
C TYR A 116 25.18 17.57 17.60
N GLY A 117 26.30 18.24 17.63
CA GLY A 117 26.69 19.16 18.70
C GLY A 117 26.32 20.62 18.47
N ASP A 118 25.78 20.95 17.29
CA ASP A 118 25.45 22.31 16.93
C ASP A 118 24.21 22.83 17.69
N PRO A 119 24.12 24.17 17.88
CA PRO A 119 22.90 24.79 18.36
C PRO A 119 21.68 24.45 17.48
N ILE A 120 20.52 24.29 18.09
CA ILE A 120 19.27 23.93 17.39
C ILE A 120 18.91 24.91 16.28
N GLU A 121 19.33 26.16 16.39
CA GLU A 121 19.12 27.20 15.39
C GLU A 121 19.83 26.89 14.07
N VAL A 122 20.96 26.18 14.09
CA VAL A 122 21.66 25.72 12.89
C VAL A 122 20.78 24.72 12.15
N LEU A 123 20.22 23.75 12.87
CA LEU A 123 19.28 22.77 12.31
C LEU A 123 18.00 23.43 11.77
N ASP A 124 17.40 24.37 12.52
CA ASP A 124 16.21 25.11 12.07
C ASP A 124 16.48 25.90 10.79
N ASN A 125 17.64 26.52 10.68
CA ASN A 125 18.04 27.24 9.46
C ASN A 125 18.25 26.30 8.27
N SER A 126 18.85 25.12 8.50
CA SER A 126 18.99 24.09 7.47
C SER A 126 17.62 23.58 6.99
N ILE A 127 16.71 23.29 7.92
CA ILE A 127 15.33 22.88 7.62
C ILE A 127 14.60 23.97 6.80
N ALA A 128 14.73 25.23 7.17
CA ALA A 128 14.09 26.33 6.45
C ALA A 128 14.59 26.43 4.99
N ARG A 129 15.92 26.30 4.77
CA ARG A 129 16.49 26.26 3.40
C ARG A 129 16.00 25.05 2.59
N THR A 130 15.97 23.88 3.22
CA THR A 130 15.47 22.66 2.59
C THR A 130 14.02 22.81 2.16
N ASN A 131 13.17 23.37 3.03
CA ASN A 131 11.76 23.61 2.72
C ASN A 131 11.57 24.56 1.53
N LEU A 132 12.35 25.65 1.42
CA LEU A 132 12.35 26.54 0.25
C LEU A 132 12.74 25.80 -1.04
N GLY A 133 13.71 24.90 -0.96
CA GLY A 133 14.07 24.01 -2.07
C GLY A 133 12.94 23.06 -2.44
N MET A 134 12.29 22.46 -1.45
CA MET A 134 11.13 21.59 -1.65
C MET A 134 9.94 22.34 -2.26
N ASP A 135 9.64 23.57 -1.84
CA ASP A 135 8.62 24.42 -2.44
C ASP A 135 8.86 24.59 -3.94
N THR A 136 10.11 24.84 -4.31
CA THR A 136 10.49 25.01 -5.72
C THR A 136 10.30 23.72 -6.51
N VAL A 137 10.68 22.56 -5.98
CA VAL A 137 10.49 21.25 -6.62
C VAL A 137 9.00 20.95 -6.79
N VAL A 138 8.20 21.15 -5.76
CA VAL A 138 6.75 20.95 -5.78
C VAL A 138 6.08 21.84 -6.82
N ASN A 139 6.47 23.12 -6.88
CA ASN A 139 5.95 24.06 -7.88
C ASN A 139 6.28 23.61 -9.31
N ILE A 140 7.50 23.12 -9.57
CA ILE A 140 7.87 22.57 -10.89
C ILE A 140 6.97 21.38 -11.27
N ILE A 141 6.69 20.48 -10.31
CA ILE A 141 5.81 19.34 -10.54
C ILE A 141 4.40 19.81 -10.88
N ARG A 142 3.86 20.74 -10.10
CA ARG A 142 2.49 21.25 -10.24
C ARG A 142 2.27 22.11 -11.50
N GLU A 143 3.29 22.86 -11.93
CA GLU A 143 3.24 23.57 -13.21
C GLU A 143 2.98 22.67 -14.41
N ILE A 144 3.45 21.41 -14.35
CA ILE A 144 3.36 20.45 -15.45
C ILE A 144 2.20 19.48 -15.24
N ARG A 145 2.06 18.98 -14.01
CA ARG A 145 1.09 17.98 -13.61
C ARG A 145 0.41 18.39 -12.30
N PRO A 146 -0.58 19.30 -12.36
CA PRO A 146 -1.34 19.73 -11.18
C PRO A 146 -2.19 18.61 -10.57
N ASP A 147 -2.44 17.57 -11.33
CA ASP A 147 -3.29 16.41 -11.01
C ASP A 147 -2.59 15.33 -10.18
N VAL A 148 -1.26 15.22 -10.25
CA VAL A 148 -0.53 14.17 -9.54
C VAL A 148 -0.53 14.40 -8.03
N ARG A 149 -0.61 13.30 -7.28
CA ARG A 149 -0.37 13.31 -5.84
C ARG A 149 1.13 13.30 -5.57
N ILE A 150 1.52 14.00 -4.52
CA ILE A 150 2.90 14.01 -4.05
C ILE A 150 2.95 13.28 -2.71
N ILE A 151 3.75 12.23 -2.62
CA ILE A 151 4.00 11.45 -1.42
C ILE A 151 5.36 11.87 -0.88
N LEU A 152 5.39 12.35 0.35
CA LEU A 152 6.60 12.74 1.06
C LEU A 152 6.86 11.73 2.19
N PRO A 153 7.68 10.70 1.99
CA PRO A 153 8.03 9.80 3.06
C PRO A 153 9.05 10.44 4.01
N SER A 154 8.91 10.16 5.32
CA SER A 154 10.03 10.36 6.24
C SER A 154 11.14 9.36 5.93
N TYR A 155 12.38 9.68 6.27
CA TYR A 155 13.44 8.69 6.36
C TYR A 155 13.19 7.75 7.55
N ASP A 156 13.96 6.66 7.68
CA ASP A 156 14.05 5.89 8.92
C ASP A 156 15.38 6.23 9.63
N TYR A 157 15.60 5.69 10.81
CA TYR A 157 16.78 5.98 11.61
C TYR A 157 18.05 5.47 10.93
N PRO A 158 19.18 6.20 11.06
CA PRO A 158 20.49 5.71 10.62
C PRO A 158 21.00 4.60 11.54
N ASN A 159 21.99 3.85 11.08
CA ASN A 159 22.74 2.90 11.90
C ASN A 159 24.23 3.15 11.76
N PHE A 160 24.78 4.04 12.56
CA PHE A 160 26.22 4.26 12.60
C PHE A 160 26.96 3.25 13.48
N ILE A 161 26.24 2.51 14.35
CA ILE A 161 26.86 1.71 15.40
C ILE A 161 27.34 0.36 14.86
N ASP A 162 26.40 -0.49 14.41
CA ASP A 162 26.72 -1.87 14.01
C ASP A 162 27.76 -1.96 12.87
N PRO A 163 27.63 -1.19 11.76
CA PRO A 163 28.55 -1.32 10.64
C PRO A 163 29.92 -0.64 10.86
N LEU A 164 30.00 0.38 11.74
CA LEU A 164 31.19 1.23 11.81
C LEU A 164 32.15 0.84 12.94
N ILE A 165 31.65 0.28 14.04
CA ILE A 165 32.49 -0.11 15.17
C ILE A 165 33.31 -1.34 14.84
N ASP A 166 32.74 -2.32 14.14
CA ASP A 166 33.45 -3.55 13.77
C ASP A 166 34.35 -3.38 12.53
N LEU A 167 34.20 -2.27 11.79
CA LEU A 167 34.96 -2.01 10.57
C LEU A 167 35.45 -0.55 10.49
N PRO A 168 36.53 -0.20 11.18
CA PRO A 168 37.05 1.17 11.18
C PRO A 168 37.54 1.67 9.81
N LEU A 169 37.67 0.80 8.82
CA LEU A 169 37.92 1.16 7.41
C LEU A 169 36.68 1.39 6.59
N ASN A 170 35.47 1.36 7.19
CA ASN A 170 34.24 1.64 6.51
C ASN A 170 34.19 3.11 6.06
N PRO A 171 33.86 3.42 4.79
CA PRO A 171 33.83 4.79 4.27
C PRO A 171 32.83 5.72 4.98
N TYR A 172 31.89 5.19 5.75
CA TYR A 172 30.96 5.99 6.56
C TYR A 172 31.53 6.38 7.94
N PHE A 173 32.72 5.88 8.33
CA PHE A 173 33.34 6.23 9.60
C PHE A 173 33.65 7.73 9.65
N ASP A 174 34.27 8.27 8.59
CA ASP A 174 34.59 9.70 8.48
C ASP A 174 33.31 10.56 8.57
N SER A 175 32.18 10.08 8.03
CA SER A 175 30.90 10.76 8.16
C SER A 175 30.39 10.76 9.60
N TRP A 176 30.50 9.62 10.30
CA TRP A 176 30.09 9.52 11.70
C TRP A 176 30.96 10.40 12.60
N GLU A 177 32.28 10.45 12.33
CA GLU A 177 33.22 11.34 13.01
C GLU A 177 32.87 12.81 12.79
N SER A 178 32.55 13.20 11.53
CA SER A 178 32.18 14.57 11.19
C SER A 178 30.87 15.01 11.86
N PHE A 179 29.98 14.07 12.22
CA PHE A 179 28.79 14.36 13.01
C PHE A 179 29.02 14.36 14.53
N GLY A 180 30.27 14.26 15.02
CA GLY A 180 30.56 14.25 16.43
C GLY A 180 30.25 12.91 17.12
N PHE A 181 30.26 11.79 16.40
CA PHE A 181 30.00 10.45 16.91
C PHE A 181 28.66 10.33 17.69
N PRO A 182 27.50 10.77 17.15
CA PRO A 182 26.25 10.69 17.88
C PRO A 182 25.93 9.25 18.27
N ASN A 183 25.42 9.06 19.48
CA ASN A 183 24.83 7.79 19.87
C ASN A 183 23.44 7.61 19.22
N PRO A 184 22.82 6.42 19.25
CA PRO A 184 21.52 6.20 18.64
C PRO A 184 20.41 7.15 19.12
N TYR A 185 20.41 7.49 20.42
CA TYR A 185 19.41 8.39 20.98
C TYR A 185 19.54 9.81 20.40
N GLU A 186 20.75 10.33 20.31
CA GLU A 186 21.05 11.66 19.74
C GLU A 186 20.67 11.70 18.25
N ALA A 187 21.13 10.71 17.47
CA ALA A 187 20.82 10.60 16.07
C ALA A 187 19.32 10.48 15.82
N ASN A 188 18.64 9.60 16.54
CA ASN A 188 17.23 9.33 16.35
C ASN A 188 16.35 10.52 16.81
N THR A 189 16.74 11.21 17.88
CA THR A 189 16.03 12.40 18.36
C THR A 189 16.12 13.54 17.33
N SER A 190 17.30 13.76 16.74
CA SER A 190 17.45 14.74 15.65
C SER A 190 16.62 14.38 14.43
N MET A 191 16.61 13.09 14.04
CA MET A 191 15.75 12.63 12.94
C MET A 191 14.26 12.85 13.23
N GLN A 192 13.79 12.59 14.45
CA GLN A 192 12.41 12.88 14.83
C GLN A 192 12.08 14.36 14.72
N TYR A 193 13.00 15.24 15.15
CA TYR A 193 12.81 16.67 15.04
C TYR A 193 12.71 17.13 13.58
N ILE A 194 13.63 16.67 12.72
CA ILE A 194 13.63 16.96 11.28
C ILE A 194 12.31 16.50 10.64
N GLU A 195 11.91 15.25 10.89
CA GLU A 195 10.72 14.68 10.26
C GLU A 195 9.42 15.32 10.76
N ALA A 196 9.36 15.74 12.02
CA ALA A 196 8.24 16.52 12.54
C ALA A 196 8.09 17.89 11.82
N LYS A 197 9.20 18.55 11.50
CA LYS A 197 9.20 19.81 10.72
C LYS A 197 8.82 19.56 9.25
N ARG A 198 9.26 18.45 8.64
CA ARG A 198 8.86 18.06 7.29
C ARG A 198 7.38 17.70 7.20
N GLU A 199 6.84 17.01 8.21
CA GLU A 199 5.41 16.75 8.33
C GLU A 199 4.63 18.08 8.45
N ALA A 200 5.04 18.97 9.35
CA ALA A 200 4.40 20.29 9.50
C ALA A 200 4.43 21.10 8.19
N TRP A 201 5.55 21.06 7.45
CA TRP A 201 5.64 21.71 6.14
C TRP A 201 4.65 21.07 5.14
N SER A 202 4.55 19.74 5.10
CA SER A 202 3.63 19.05 4.18
C SER A 202 2.17 19.44 4.41
N LEU A 203 1.77 19.68 5.66
CA LEU A 203 0.41 20.09 6.02
C LEU A 203 0.04 21.50 5.49
N THR A 204 1.02 22.32 5.16
CA THR A 204 0.77 23.64 4.55
C THR A 204 0.60 23.57 3.03
N HIS A 205 0.79 22.38 2.43
CA HIS A 205 0.75 22.16 0.99
C HIS A 205 -0.39 21.20 0.62
N PRO A 206 -1.45 21.65 -0.05
CA PRO A 206 -2.52 20.76 -0.49
C PRO A 206 -1.97 19.70 -1.45
N ASN A 207 -2.49 18.47 -1.37
CA ASN A 207 -2.10 17.31 -2.19
C ASN A 207 -0.67 16.79 -1.94
N ILE A 208 -0.02 17.16 -0.84
CA ILE A 208 1.17 16.47 -0.33
C ILE A 208 0.74 15.56 0.82
N ILE A 209 1.10 14.29 0.73
CA ILE A 209 0.77 13.29 1.75
C ILE A 209 2.07 12.86 2.41
N PHE A 210 2.24 13.23 3.69
CA PHE A 210 3.37 12.76 4.48
C PHE A 210 3.15 11.33 4.95
N VAL A 211 4.18 10.49 4.83
CA VAL A 211 4.14 9.11 5.31
C VAL A 211 5.24 8.88 6.32
N GLN A 212 4.84 8.68 7.58
CA GLN A 212 5.77 8.41 8.67
C GLN A 212 6.38 7.01 8.56
N ASN A 213 7.73 6.91 8.62
CA ASN A 213 8.48 5.66 8.58
C ASN A 213 9.47 5.50 9.75
N LEU A 214 9.66 6.51 10.59
CA LEU A 214 10.59 6.41 11.73
C LEU A 214 10.25 5.21 12.61
N GLY A 215 11.22 4.33 12.82
CA GLY A 215 11.08 3.10 13.58
C GLY A 215 10.42 1.95 12.82
N LEU A 216 10.10 2.12 11.55
CA LEU A 216 9.47 1.08 10.72
C LEU A 216 10.33 -0.18 10.62
N MET A 217 11.63 -0.01 10.42
CA MET A 217 12.56 -1.14 10.33
C MET A 217 12.70 -1.85 11.67
N GLN A 218 12.73 -1.13 12.78
CA GLN A 218 12.71 -1.71 14.12
C GLN A 218 11.44 -2.53 14.34
N TYR A 219 10.28 -1.99 14.00
CA TYR A 219 9.00 -2.69 14.10
C TYR A 219 8.98 -3.97 13.26
N HIS A 220 9.42 -3.90 12.00
CA HIS A 220 9.32 -5.02 11.07
C HIS A 220 10.34 -6.12 11.34
N PHE A 221 11.59 -5.75 11.60
CA PHE A 221 12.70 -6.69 11.74
C PHE A 221 13.04 -7.04 13.18
N GLY A 222 12.51 -6.30 14.16
CA GLY A 222 12.93 -6.39 15.55
C GLY A 222 14.36 -5.86 15.74
N GLN A 223 14.87 -5.94 16.95
CA GLN A 223 16.21 -5.48 17.30
C GLN A 223 16.93 -6.54 18.14
N LYS A 224 18.19 -6.78 17.84
CA LYS A 224 19.04 -7.63 18.66
C LYS A 224 19.69 -6.81 19.78
N ASP A 225 20.03 -7.46 20.89
CA ASP A 225 20.93 -6.94 21.91
C ASP A 225 22.38 -7.02 21.36
N SER A 226 22.76 -6.04 20.56
CA SER A 226 24.07 -6.02 19.87
C SER A 226 24.72 -4.64 19.82
N LEU A 227 24.27 -3.71 20.67
CA LEU A 227 24.99 -2.44 20.78
C LEU A 227 26.33 -2.68 21.49
N PRO A 228 27.42 -2.11 20.98
CA PRO A 228 28.72 -2.16 21.67
C PRO A 228 28.65 -1.44 23.01
N ASP A 229 29.47 -1.84 23.95
CA ASP A 229 29.45 -1.25 25.30
C ASP A 229 29.95 0.21 25.32
N THR A 230 30.76 0.60 24.34
CA THR A 230 31.33 1.96 24.27
C THR A 230 31.48 2.46 22.82
N SER A 231 31.31 3.77 22.62
CA SER A 231 31.68 4.45 21.37
C SER A 231 33.19 4.60 21.22
N PRO A 232 33.70 4.98 20.03
CA PRO A 232 35.11 5.37 19.83
C PRO A 232 35.59 6.49 20.76
N LEU A 233 34.71 7.36 21.22
CA LEU A 233 34.99 8.42 22.19
C LEU A 233 34.85 7.97 23.65
N GLY A 234 34.55 6.68 23.90
CA GLY A 234 34.39 6.14 25.24
C GLY A 234 33.04 6.38 25.89
N TYR A 235 32.04 6.86 25.15
CA TYR A 235 30.67 6.95 25.66
C TYR A 235 30.08 5.56 25.88
N PHE A 236 29.49 5.34 27.05
CA PHE A 236 28.82 4.08 27.37
C PHE A 236 27.44 3.99 26.71
N TYR A 237 27.20 2.87 26.02
CA TYR A 237 25.85 2.55 25.51
C TYR A 237 25.19 1.55 26.45
N PRO A 238 24.00 1.87 26.99
CA PRO A 238 23.29 0.92 27.82
C PRO A 238 22.88 -0.30 26.99
N ARG A 239 23.14 -1.49 27.48
CA ARG A 239 22.54 -2.71 26.92
C ARG A 239 21.05 -2.73 27.23
N LEU A 240 20.26 -2.85 26.19
CA LEU A 240 18.82 -2.96 26.28
C LEU A 240 18.39 -4.37 25.84
N PRO A 241 17.29 -4.90 26.37
CA PRO A 241 16.80 -6.21 25.95
C PRO A 241 16.43 -6.19 24.46
N PRO A 242 16.66 -7.30 23.73
CA PRO A 242 16.29 -7.38 22.31
C PRO A 242 14.79 -7.27 22.12
N TYR A 243 14.36 -6.74 20.97
CA TYR A 243 12.98 -6.68 20.57
C TYR A 243 12.67 -7.71 19.48
N ALA A 244 11.59 -8.46 19.65
CA ALA A 244 11.03 -9.28 18.59
C ALA A 244 10.35 -8.39 17.51
N PRO A 245 10.25 -8.85 16.26
CA PRO A 245 9.44 -8.19 15.26
C PRO A 245 8.02 -7.90 15.76
N LYS A 246 7.46 -6.74 15.40
CA LYS A 246 6.12 -6.26 15.79
C LYS A 246 5.91 -5.96 17.27
N THR A 247 6.94 -6.03 18.11
CA THR A 247 6.85 -5.70 19.55
C THR A 247 7.29 -4.28 19.89
N VAL A 248 8.09 -3.66 19.02
CA VAL A 248 8.45 -2.24 19.15
C VAL A 248 7.29 -1.38 18.66
N PRO A 249 6.96 -0.27 19.33
CA PRO A 249 5.93 0.64 18.85
C PRO A 249 6.22 1.16 17.43
N PHE A 250 5.19 1.35 16.62
CA PHE A 250 5.27 2.05 15.35
C PHE A 250 4.10 3.04 15.25
N PRO A 251 4.33 4.30 14.84
CA PRO A 251 5.61 4.92 14.46
C PRO A 251 6.53 5.23 15.66
N PHE A 252 7.72 5.72 15.32
CA PHE A 252 8.81 6.22 16.17
C PHE A 252 9.69 5.15 16.83
N GLY A 253 9.27 3.91 16.96
CA GLY A 253 10.12 2.85 17.49
C GLY A 253 10.66 3.12 18.91
N ASN A 254 11.88 2.63 19.16
CA ASN A 254 12.65 2.95 20.36
C ASN A 254 13.88 3.79 19.98
N GLN A 255 13.92 5.02 20.48
CA GLN A 255 15.00 5.98 20.18
C GLN A 255 16.40 5.54 20.60
N MET A 256 16.49 4.62 21.56
CA MET A 256 17.78 4.11 22.05
C MET A 256 18.46 3.12 21.09
N TYR A 257 17.74 2.68 20.03
CA TYR A 257 18.26 1.73 19.06
C TYR A 257 18.35 2.33 17.66
N PRO A 258 19.39 1.98 16.88
CA PRO A 258 19.45 2.32 15.46
C PRO A 258 18.47 1.46 14.65
N THR A 259 18.38 1.73 13.36
CA THR A 259 17.76 0.78 12.42
C THR A 259 18.49 -0.56 12.46
N PRO A 260 17.77 -1.70 12.50
CA PRO A 260 18.42 -3.02 12.56
C PRO A 260 19.36 -3.26 11.39
N GLN A 261 20.59 -3.73 11.65
CA GLN A 261 21.62 -3.99 10.65
C GLN A 261 21.12 -4.83 9.46
N LYS A 262 20.24 -5.81 9.71
CA LYS A 262 19.66 -6.67 8.65
C LYS A 262 18.71 -5.94 7.68
N ALA A 263 18.27 -4.72 8.02
CA ALA A 263 17.49 -3.86 7.13
C ALA A 263 18.39 -2.96 6.28
N MET A 264 19.67 -2.79 6.65
CA MET A 264 20.60 -1.89 6.02
C MET A 264 21.19 -2.45 4.71
N GLY A 265 21.66 -1.54 3.85
CA GLY A 265 22.31 -1.85 2.58
C GLY A 265 23.68 -2.48 2.72
N LEU A 266 24.27 -2.86 1.59
CA LEU A 266 25.59 -3.50 1.52
C LEU A 266 25.77 -4.63 2.55
N LEU A 267 24.78 -5.50 2.70
CA LEU A 267 24.76 -6.60 3.66
C LEU A 267 24.89 -6.14 5.15
N GLY A 268 24.40 -4.93 5.45
CA GLY A 268 24.45 -4.35 6.78
C GLY A 268 25.63 -3.42 7.03
N PHE A 269 26.46 -3.15 6.01
CA PHE A 269 27.62 -2.25 6.14
C PHE A 269 27.32 -0.79 5.77
N ASP A 270 26.14 -0.49 5.26
CA ASP A 270 25.72 0.89 4.99
C ASP A 270 25.10 1.49 6.26
N ALA A 271 25.52 2.72 6.60
CA ALA A 271 25.03 3.40 7.80
C ALA A 271 23.75 4.22 7.56
N TYR A 272 23.46 4.56 6.31
CA TYR A 272 22.35 5.47 5.95
C TYR A 272 21.25 4.78 5.17
N HIS A 273 21.58 3.85 4.28
CA HIS A 273 20.63 3.34 3.31
C HIS A 273 20.12 1.96 3.67
N LEU A 274 18.88 1.74 3.37
CA LEU A 274 18.24 0.43 3.48
C LEU A 274 18.74 -0.51 2.39
N GLY A 275 18.72 -1.80 2.67
CA GLY A 275 18.90 -2.86 1.69
C GLY A 275 17.61 -3.17 0.93
N PRO A 276 17.64 -4.13 -0.01
CA PRO A 276 16.47 -4.50 -0.81
C PRO A 276 15.24 -4.86 0.03
N ALA A 277 15.43 -5.62 1.11
CA ALA A 277 14.34 -5.99 2.03
C ALA A 277 13.79 -4.79 2.80
N GLY A 278 14.68 -3.89 3.27
CA GLY A 278 14.28 -2.66 3.96
C GLY A 278 13.47 -1.74 3.04
N PHE A 279 13.95 -1.49 1.81
CA PHE A 279 13.22 -0.66 0.85
C PHE A 279 11.90 -1.28 0.40
N GLN A 280 11.78 -2.61 0.34
CA GLN A 280 10.51 -3.26 0.07
C GLN A 280 9.51 -3.03 1.22
N VAL A 281 9.94 -3.17 2.48
CA VAL A 281 9.11 -2.87 3.65
C VAL A 281 8.69 -1.40 3.68
N PHE A 282 9.62 -0.51 3.37
CA PHE A 282 9.39 0.92 3.27
C PHE A 282 8.32 1.25 2.21
N ALA A 283 8.45 0.73 1.01
CA ALA A 283 7.47 0.90 -0.06
C ALA A 283 6.11 0.27 0.30
N ALA A 284 6.11 -0.90 0.95
CA ALA A 284 4.88 -1.56 1.39
C ALA A 284 4.09 -0.71 2.41
N ASN A 285 4.78 0.01 3.31
CA ASN A 285 4.13 0.95 4.21
C ASN A 285 3.44 2.10 3.45
N HIS A 286 4.10 2.65 2.42
CA HIS A 286 3.51 3.71 1.58
C HIS A 286 2.29 3.20 0.81
N ILE A 287 2.39 2.02 0.22
CA ILE A 287 1.28 1.40 -0.50
C ILE A 287 0.10 1.22 0.45
N LYS A 288 0.32 0.61 1.60
CA LYS A 288 -0.73 0.37 2.59
C LYS A 288 -1.38 1.65 3.11
N LYS A 289 -0.60 2.71 3.35
CA LYS A 289 -1.08 3.96 3.97
C LYS A 289 -1.74 4.92 2.98
N VAL A 290 -1.32 4.92 1.73
CA VAL A 290 -1.65 5.99 0.78
C VAL A 290 -2.18 5.48 -0.54
N LEU A 291 -1.65 4.36 -1.04
CA LEU A 291 -1.91 3.94 -2.41
C LEU A 291 -2.98 2.85 -2.51
N LEU A 292 -3.10 1.98 -1.51
CA LEU A 292 -3.88 0.75 -1.63
C LEU A 292 -5.34 0.99 -2.01
N ASP A 293 -6.03 1.90 -1.31
CA ASP A 293 -7.43 2.22 -1.60
C ASP A 293 -7.60 2.78 -3.02
N LYS A 294 -6.70 3.67 -3.44
CA LYS A 294 -6.71 4.19 -4.82
C LYS A 294 -6.46 3.09 -5.85
N LEU A 295 -5.47 2.23 -5.61
CA LEU A 295 -5.10 1.14 -6.50
C LEU A 295 -6.22 0.11 -6.63
N ARG A 296 -6.95 -0.13 -5.55
CA ARG A 296 -8.16 -0.95 -5.53
C ARG A 296 -9.37 -0.23 -6.12
N GLY A 297 -9.24 1.07 -6.44
CA GLY A 297 -10.32 1.88 -6.99
C GLY A 297 -11.43 2.21 -6.00
N TYR A 298 -11.13 2.20 -4.69
CA TYR A 298 -12.14 2.39 -3.62
C TYR A 298 -13.34 1.46 -3.85
N PRO A 299 -13.17 0.14 -3.70
CA PRO A 299 -14.23 -0.81 -3.95
C PRO A 299 -15.47 -0.47 -3.13
N THR A 300 -16.64 -0.65 -3.71
CA THR A 300 -17.91 -0.41 -3.00
C THR A 300 -18.05 -1.40 -1.85
N GLU A 301 -17.57 -2.63 -2.04
CA GLU A 301 -17.56 -3.66 -1.02
C GLU A 301 -16.32 -4.56 -1.16
N THR A 302 -15.71 -4.94 -0.03
CA THR A 302 -14.67 -5.96 0.06
C THR A 302 -15.20 -7.13 0.87
N ILE A 303 -15.19 -8.32 0.28
CA ILE A 303 -15.70 -9.55 0.88
C ILE A 303 -14.53 -10.53 1.07
N LEU A 304 -14.28 -10.97 2.31
CA LEU A 304 -13.37 -12.08 2.57
C LEU A 304 -13.99 -13.38 2.06
N SER A 305 -13.17 -14.30 1.55
CA SER A 305 -13.67 -15.62 1.22
C SER A 305 -14.03 -16.39 2.51
N ASP A 306 -14.97 -17.32 2.40
CA ASP A 306 -15.44 -18.09 3.54
C ASP A 306 -14.46 -19.23 3.86
N SER A 307 -13.66 -19.05 4.90
CA SER A 307 -12.60 -19.99 5.30
C SER A 307 -13.09 -21.40 5.61
N LEU A 308 -14.36 -21.58 5.92
CA LEU A 308 -14.96 -22.90 6.19
C LEU A 308 -15.34 -23.62 4.89
N ASN A 309 -15.75 -22.85 3.88
CA ASN A 309 -16.23 -23.35 2.59
C ASN A 309 -15.15 -23.26 1.49
N ASP A 310 -14.03 -22.57 1.75
CA ASP A 310 -12.87 -22.55 0.88
C ASP A 310 -12.11 -23.87 0.93
N GLY A 311 -11.57 -24.31 -0.21
CA GLY A 311 -10.76 -25.52 -0.20
C GLY A 311 -10.25 -25.95 -1.56
N TRP A 312 -10.20 -27.25 -1.75
CA TRP A 312 -9.68 -27.89 -2.96
C TRP A 312 -10.31 -29.27 -3.19
N VAL A 313 -10.34 -29.66 -4.45
CA VAL A 313 -10.70 -30.99 -4.92
C VAL A 313 -9.64 -31.49 -5.88
N ASN A 314 -9.47 -32.83 -6.03
CA ASN A 314 -8.50 -33.37 -6.96
C ASN A 314 -9.08 -34.43 -7.92
N SER A 315 -8.26 -34.78 -8.92
CA SER A 315 -8.65 -35.70 -10.01
C SER A 315 -8.95 -37.13 -9.61
N VAL A 316 -8.72 -37.50 -8.33
CA VAL A 316 -9.04 -38.84 -7.81
C VAL A 316 -10.14 -38.80 -6.75
N GLY A 317 -10.86 -37.68 -6.61
CA GLY A 317 -11.99 -37.55 -5.71
C GLY A 317 -11.62 -37.21 -4.25
N GLU A 318 -10.37 -36.85 -3.96
CA GLU A 318 -10.02 -36.31 -2.64
C GLU A 318 -10.31 -34.81 -2.60
N PHE A 319 -10.73 -34.31 -1.45
CA PHE A 319 -11.04 -32.91 -1.21
C PHE A 319 -10.68 -32.48 0.21
N GLY A 320 -10.69 -31.20 0.48
CA GLY A 320 -10.42 -30.65 1.81
C GLY A 320 -10.58 -29.16 1.89
N THR A 321 -10.65 -28.64 3.13
CA THR A 321 -10.81 -27.21 3.46
C THR A 321 -9.53 -26.65 4.09
N GLY A 322 -9.54 -25.34 4.44
CA GLY A 322 -8.48 -24.68 5.21
C GLY A 322 -7.31 -24.12 4.41
N GLU A 323 -7.11 -24.56 3.18
CA GLU A 323 -6.16 -23.97 2.21
C GLU A 323 -6.66 -24.21 0.79
N ILE A 324 -6.23 -23.38 -0.14
CA ILE A 324 -6.56 -23.51 -1.56
C ILE A 324 -5.38 -24.14 -2.26
N LYS A 325 -5.60 -25.22 -3.02
CA LYS A 325 -4.58 -25.95 -3.77
C LYS A 325 -4.89 -25.94 -5.26
N ILE A 326 -3.88 -25.64 -6.08
CA ILE A 326 -4.02 -25.57 -7.54
C ILE A 326 -2.77 -26.20 -8.19
N GLY A 327 -2.97 -27.09 -9.16
CA GLY A 327 -1.90 -27.76 -9.90
C GLY A 327 -1.71 -29.22 -9.51
N LYS A 328 -0.52 -29.79 -9.77
CA LYS A 328 -0.24 -31.22 -9.55
C LYS A 328 0.60 -31.44 -8.32
N ASP A 329 0.18 -32.36 -7.45
CA ASP A 329 0.96 -32.79 -6.30
C ASP A 329 2.10 -33.77 -6.69
N ARG A 330 2.82 -34.32 -5.70
CA ARG A 330 3.91 -35.28 -5.92
C ARG A 330 3.46 -36.62 -6.48
N MET A 331 2.17 -36.94 -6.31
CA MET A 331 1.55 -38.14 -6.88
C MET A 331 0.92 -37.85 -8.24
N LEU A 332 1.15 -36.67 -8.79
CA LEU A 332 0.62 -36.17 -10.06
C LEU A 332 -0.91 -36.05 -10.09
N LYS A 333 -1.57 -36.01 -8.91
CA LYS A 333 -2.98 -35.71 -8.81
C LYS A 333 -3.19 -34.23 -9.10
N GLU A 334 -4.11 -33.93 -10.00
CA GLU A 334 -4.46 -32.55 -10.35
C GLU A 334 -5.42 -32.00 -9.31
N HIS A 335 -5.11 -30.79 -8.79
CA HIS A 335 -5.91 -30.07 -7.81
C HIS A 335 -6.53 -28.82 -8.42
N LYS A 336 -7.81 -28.58 -8.09
CA LYS A 336 -8.54 -27.35 -8.37
C LYS A 336 -8.92 -26.69 -7.05
N GLY A 337 -8.71 -25.38 -6.94
CA GLY A 337 -9.06 -24.59 -5.77
C GLY A 337 -10.51 -24.13 -5.83
N ILE A 338 -11.19 -24.11 -4.69
CA ILE A 338 -12.55 -23.59 -4.53
C ILE A 338 -12.49 -22.36 -3.61
N LEU A 339 -13.08 -21.26 -4.04
CA LEU A 339 -13.27 -20.04 -3.28
C LEU A 339 -14.76 -19.75 -3.15
N SER A 340 -15.20 -19.40 -1.95
CA SER A 340 -16.61 -19.14 -1.63
C SER A 340 -16.76 -17.72 -1.08
N PHE A 341 -17.67 -16.94 -1.62
CA PHE A 341 -17.94 -15.58 -1.18
C PHE A 341 -19.41 -15.39 -0.85
N SER A 342 -19.71 -14.83 0.33
CA SER A 342 -21.07 -14.46 0.70
C SER A 342 -21.41 -13.10 0.08
N THR A 343 -22.11 -13.12 -1.05
CA THR A 343 -22.45 -11.94 -1.85
C THR A 343 -23.88 -11.42 -1.60
N LYS A 344 -24.54 -11.92 -0.58
CA LYS A 344 -25.94 -11.61 -0.20
C LYS A 344 -26.19 -10.16 0.25
N ASN A 345 -25.14 -9.40 0.58
CA ASN A 345 -25.28 -8.01 1.01
C ASN A 345 -25.26 -7.01 -0.16
N ILE A 346 -24.95 -7.49 -1.36
CA ILE A 346 -24.95 -6.65 -2.56
C ILE A 346 -26.41 -6.35 -2.92
N PRO A 347 -26.81 -5.07 -3.08
CA PRO A 347 -28.19 -4.74 -3.45
C PRO A 347 -28.61 -5.42 -4.76
N ASP A 348 -29.84 -5.90 -4.82
CA ASP A 348 -30.38 -6.61 -5.99
C ASP A 348 -30.32 -5.76 -7.26
N ASP A 349 -30.56 -4.44 -7.11
CA ASP A 349 -30.57 -3.45 -8.19
C ASP A 349 -29.17 -2.88 -8.49
N ALA A 350 -28.13 -3.30 -7.76
CA ALA A 350 -26.75 -2.86 -8.02
C ALA A 350 -26.29 -3.25 -9.43
N ILE A 351 -25.71 -2.29 -10.15
CA ILE A 351 -25.06 -2.51 -11.44
C ILE A 351 -23.59 -2.75 -11.16
N ILE A 352 -23.13 -3.99 -11.32
CA ILE A 352 -21.72 -4.34 -11.09
C ILE A 352 -20.87 -3.73 -12.20
N THR A 353 -19.83 -2.97 -11.82
CA THR A 353 -18.91 -2.29 -12.74
C THR A 353 -17.50 -2.89 -12.72
N GLY A 354 -17.17 -3.68 -11.69
CA GLY A 354 -15.89 -4.36 -11.60
C GLY A 354 -15.84 -5.39 -10.48
N ILE A 355 -15.08 -6.46 -10.69
CA ILE A 355 -14.82 -7.49 -9.68
C ILE A 355 -13.34 -7.89 -9.78
N SER A 356 -12.61 -7.81 -8.67
CA SER A 356 -11.23 -8.27 -8.54
C SER A 356 -11.10 -9.24 -7.36
N ILE A 357 -10.52 -10.42 -7.60
CA ILE A 357 -10.26 -11.43 -6.58
C ILE A 357 -8.76 -11.44 -6.28
N PHE A 358 -8.41 -11.43 -5.00
CA PHE A 358 -7.03 -11.47 -4.52
C PHE A 358 -6.77 -12.78 -3.79
N ILE A 359 -5.75 -13.52 -4.23
CA ILE A 359 -5.30 -14.75 -3.59
C ILE A 359 -3.81 -14.67 -3.29
N THR A 360 -3.41 -14.96 -2.06
CA THR A 360 -2.03 -14.84 -1.61
C THR A 360 -1.35 -16.20 -1.50
N ARG A 361 -0.21 -16.34 -2.17
CA ARG A 361 0.55 -17.58 -2.19
C ARG A 361 1.13 -17.91 -0.81
N LYS A 362 0.78 -19.08 -0.30
CA LYS A 362 1.34 -19.64 0.93
C LYS A 362 2.64 -20.41 0.66
N LYS A 363 2.62 -21.31 -0.33
CA LYS A 363 3.73 -22.22 -0.62
C LYS A 363 3.65 -22.81 -2.03
N ILE A 364 4.80 -23.21 -2.56
CA ILE A 364 4.89 -24.09 -3.75
C ILE A 364 5.51 -25.43 -3.34
N GLU A 365 4.96 -26.51 -3.87
CA GLU A 365 5.50 -27.87 -3.77
C GLU A 365 5.88 -28.38 -5.16
N GLY A 366 7.12 -28.79 -5.33
CA GLY A 366 7.68 -29.19 -6.63
C GLY A 366 8.15 -28.02 -7.48
N ASN A 367 8.02 -28.13 -8.79
CA ASN A 367 8.41 -27.08 -9.73
C ASN A 367 7.47 -25.87 -9.60
N ASN A 368 8.04 -24.67 -9.77
CA ASN A 368 7.24 -23.47 -9.73
C ASN A 368 6.50 -23.26 -11.06
N PRO A 369 5.18 -23.53 -11.14
CA PRO A 369 4.44 -23.36 -12.38
C PRO A 369 4.33 -21.89 -12.79
N LEU A 370 4.50 -20.97 -11.82
CA LEU A 370 4.38 -19.54 -12.03
C LEU A 370 5.58 -18.95 -12.78
N LYS A 371 6.69 -19.69 -12.94
CA LYS A 371 7.88 -19.21 -13.66
C LYS A 371 7.85 -19.46 -15.17
N SER A 372 7.22 -20.56 -15.59
CA SER A 372 7.37 -21.05 -16.97
C SER A 372 6.05 -21.11 -17.76
N VAL A 373 4.92 -21.07 -17.09
CA VAL A 373 3.63 -21.43 -17.71
C VAL A 373 2.54 -20.37 -17.50
N PHE A 374 2.79 -19.40 -16.65
CA PHE A 374 1.85 -18.36 -16.30
C PHE A 374 2.11 -17.07 -17.11
N PRO A 375 1.13 -16.33 -17.55
CA PRO A 375 -0.27 -16.23 -17.10
C PRO A 375 -1.27 -17.10 -17.90
N ASN A 376 -0.86 -17.77 -18.95
CA ASN A 376 -1.75 -18.25 -20.02
C ASN A 376 -2.46 -19.58 -19.71
N ASN A 377 -2.19 -20.21 -18.57
CA ASN A 377 -2.76 -21.54 -18.26
C ASN A 377 -3.56 -21.60 -16.95
N ALA A 378 -3.69 -20.49 -16.23
CA ALA A 378 -4.58 -20.42 -15.09
C ALA A 378 -5.96 -19.99 -15.56
N LYS A 379 -6.97 -20.67 -15.03
CA LYS A 379 -8.38 -20.39 -15.30
C LYS A 379 -9.12 -20.17 -14.00
N ILE A 380 -10.11 -19.31 -14.04
CA ILE A 380 -11.09 -19.15 -12.99
C ILE A 380 -12.48 -19.28 -13.61
N ASP A 381 -13.29 -20.15 -13.05
CA ASP A 381 -14.66 -20.41 -13.43
C ASP A 381 -15.60 -19.88 -12.34
N ILE A 382 -16.82 -19.46 -12.68
CA ILE A 382 -17.83 -18.91 -11.75
C ILE A 382 -19.07 -19.79 -11.72
N MET A 383 -19.67 -19.92 -10.51
CA MET A 383 -20.96 -20.55 -10.25
C MET A 383 -21.85 -19.55 -9.47
N ASN A 384 -23.05 -19.30 -9.96
CA ASN A 384 -24.08 -18.56 -9.27
C ASN A 384 -24.72 -19.44 -8.18
N GLY A 385 -24.03 -19.55 -7.06
CA GLY A 385 -24.38 -20.42 -5.95
C GLY A 385 -23.25 -21.37 -5.57
N PRO A 386 -23.52 -22.36 -4.71
CA PRO A 386 -22.62 -23.48 -4.45
C PRO A 386 -22.46 -24.37 -5.68
N ILE A 387 -21.27 -24.95 -5.88
CA ILE A 387 -20.98 -25.83 -7.03
C ILE A 387 -21.85 -27.09 -6.97
N ASN A 388 -21.83 -27.84 -5.88
CA ASN A 388 -22.78 -28.91 -5.55
C ASN A 388 -23.33 -28.70 -4.15
N GLY A 389 -22.43 -28.38 -3.19
CA GLY A 389 -22.70 -28.06 -1.80
C GLY A 389 -21.89 -26.88 -1.36
N LEU A 390 -22.03 -26.47 -0.10
CA LEU A 390 -21.24 -25.37 0.48
C LEU A 390 -19.77 -25.76 0.65
N LEU A 391 -19.53 -27.00 1.05
CA LEU A 391 -18.18 -27.56 1.24
C LEU A 391 -17.67 -28.17 -0.07
N PRO A 392 -16.36 -28.17 -0.30
CA PRO A 392 -15.77 -28.91 -1.41
C PRO A 392 -16.14 -30.40 -1.36
N GLU A 393 -16.54 -30.96 -2.50
CA GLU A 393 -16.89 -32.35 -2.69
C GLU A 393 -16.18 -32.95 -3.91
N ALA A 394 -16.08 -34.29 -4.00
CA ALA A 394 -15.32 -34.95 -5.07
C ALA A 394 -15.83 -34.58 -6.48
N GLU A 395 -17.11 -34.44 -6.64
CA GLU A 395 -17.80 -34.13 -7.88
C GLU A 395 -17.47 -32.73 -8.40
N ASP A 396 -17.09 -31.77 -7.52
CA ASP A 396 -16.75 -30.39 -7.88
C ASP A 396 -15.58 -30.29 -8.84
N PHE A 397 -14.76 -31.35 -8.90
CA PHE A 397 -13.65 -31.40 -9.84
C PHE A 397 -14.10 -31.30 -11.30
N SER A 398 -15.25 -31.94 -11.64
CA SER A 398 -15.73 -32.09 -12.99
C SER A 398 -17.09 -31.43 -13.28
N VAL A 399 -17.72 -30.80 -12.28
CA VAL A 399 -19.00 -30.09 -12.46
C VAL A 399 -18.84 -29.01 -13.53
N ARG A 400 -19.83 -28.91 -14.39
CA ARG A 400 -19.93 -27.80 -15.34
C ARG A 400 -20.28 -26.54 -14.58
N MET A 401 -19.45 -25.51 -14.72
CA MET A 401 -19.67 -24.20 -14.14
C MET A 401 -20.65 -23.39 -15.01
N ASP A 402 -21.27 -22.38 -14.43
CA ASP A 402 -22.18 -21.48 -15.18
C ASP A 402 -21.43 -20.71 -16.27
N MET A 403 -20.21 -20.27 -15.95
CA MET A 403 -19.30 -19.69 -16.93
C MET A 403 -17.85 -20.10 -16.61
N GLU A 404 -17.09 -20.47 -17.64
CA GLU A 404 -15.70 -20.91 -17.53
C GLU A 404 -14.75 -19.85 -18.07
N ASP A 405 -13.52 -19.81 -17.50
CA ASP A 405 -12.42 -18.93 -17.92
C ASP A 405 -12.79 -17.43 -17.90
N VAL A 406 -13.38 -16.99 -16.79
CA VAL A 406 -14.01 -15.67 -16.64
C VAL A 406 -13.07 -14.57 -16.17
N GLY A 407 -11.78 -14.84 -15.96
CA GLY A 407 -10.90 -13.86 -15.31
C GLY A 407 -9.49 -13.74 -15.91
N CYS A 408 -8.94 -12.56 -15.77
CA CYS A 408 -7.58 -12.21 -16.15
C CYS A 408 -6.67 -12.17 -14.92
N PHE A 409 -5.66 -13.01 -14.90
CA PHE A 409 -4.67 -13.04 -13.81
C PHE A 409 -3.65 -11.91 -13.99
N VAL A 410 -3.71 -10.91 -13.14
CA VAL A 410 -2.80 -9.77 -13.15
C VAL A 410 -1.61 -10.04 -12.24
N GLY A 411 -0.44 -10.23 -12.86
CA GLY A 411 0.77 -10.57 -12.13
C GLY A 411 0.76 -12.00 -11.59
N GLN A 412 1.85 -12.34 -10.93
CA GLN A 412 2.04 -13.65 -10.34
C GLN A 412 2.65 -13.49 -8.97
N ALA A 413 2.13 -14.22 -8.01
CA ALA A 413 2.74 -14.36 -6.70
C ALA A 413 4.09 -15.11 -6.83
N ASN A 414 5.15 -14.39 -7.21
CA ASN A 414 6.49 -14.96 -7.45
C ASN A 414 7.22 -15.38 -6.18
N ARG A 415 6.74 -14.97 -5.01
CA ARG A 415 7.24 -15.35 -3.67
C ARG A 415 6.06 -15.73 -2.77
N ASN A 416 6.34 -16.46 -1.66
CA ASN A 416 5.34 -16.66 -0.61
C ASN A 416 4.94 -15.32 -0.01
N ASN A 417 3.69 -15.20 0.42
CA ASN A 417 3.06 -13.99 0.92
C ASN A 417 2.92 -12.85 -0.12
N TYR A 418 2.95 -13.20 -1.41
CA TYR A 418 2.61 -12.31 -2.51
C TYR A 418 1.24 -12.66 -3.06
N SER A 419 0.46 -11.64 -3.39
CA SER A 419 -0.88 -11.80 -3.94
C SER A 419 -0.86 -11.87 -5.47
N THR A 420 -1.81 -12.62 -6.01
CA THR A 420 -2.23 -12.55 -7.41
C THR A 420 -3.61 -11.90 -7.43
N ARG A 421 -3.78 -10.87 -8.24
CA ARG A 421 -5.10 -10.29 -8.54
C ARG A 421 -5.68 -10.98 -9.76
N ILE A 422 -6.97 -11.25 -9.72
CA ILE A 422 -7.75 -11.83 -10.83
C ILE A 422 -8.90 -10.86 -11.12
N ASP A 423 -8.82 -10.16 -12.24
CA ASP A 423 -9.87 -9.24 -12.66
C ASP A 423 -10.88 -10.01 -13.52
N LEU A 424 -12.16 -10.01 -13.13
CA LEU A 424 -13.20 -10.73 -13.87
C LEU A 424 -13.63 -9.92 -15.10
N GLN A 425 -13.95 -10.64 -16.16
CA GLN A 425 -14.54 -10.08 -17.37
C GLN A 425 -15.98 -9.65 -17.09
N SER A 426 -16.45 -8.60 -17.77
CA SER A 426 -17.78 -8.03 -17.55
C SER A 426 -18.92 -9.03 -17.74
N ASP A 427 -18.75 -10.00 -18.63
CA ASP A 427 -19.76 -11.03 -18.90
C ASP A 427 -20.01 -11.93 -17.69
N ALA A 428 -19.03 -12.08 -16.82
CA ALA A 428 -19.14 -12.86 -15.58
C ALA A 428 -19.97 -12.16 -14.49
N PHE A 429 -20.15 -10.83 -14.57
CA PHE A 429 -20.80 -10.07 -13.50
C PHE A 429 -22.26 -10.49 -13.29
N SER A 430 -22.93 -10.94 -14.36
CA SER A 430 -24.32 -11.42 -14.29
C SER A 430 -24.48 -12.74 -13.52
N PHE A 431 -23.38 -13.46 -13.30
CA PHE A 431 -23.37 -14.71 -12.54
C PHE A 431 -23.07 -14.51 -11.06
N LEU A 432 -22.85 -13.25 -10.61
CA LEU A 432 -22.71 -12.97 -9.18
C LEU A 432 -24.05 -13.17 -8.46
N ASN A 433 -24.09 -14.04 -7.45
CA ASN A 433 -25.30 -14.32 -6.68
C ASN A 433 -25.54 -13.27 -5.60
N LYS A 434 -26.37 -12.27 -5.89
CA LYS A 434 -26.66 -11.19 -4.95
C LYS A 434 -27.55 -11.60 -3.77
N THR A 435 -28.12 -12.79 -3.79
CA THR A 435 -29.01 -13.31 -2.74
C THR A 435 -28.37 -14.37 -1.85
N GLY A 436 -27.11 -14.76 -2.15
CA GLY A 436 -26.50 -15.88 -1.46
C GLY A 436 -24.98 -15.93 -1.57
N ILE A 437 -24.50 -17.08 -1.98
CA ILE A 437 -23.07 -17.37 -2.13
C ILE A 437 -22.75 -17.43 -3.63
N THR A 438 -21.59 -16.91 -4.00
CA THR A 438 -20.95 -17.13 -5.30
C THR A 438 -19.71 -17.96 -5.07
N GLN A 439 -19.54 -19.08 -5.79
CA GLN A 439 -18.34 -19.88 -5.75
C GLN A 439 -17.53 -19.76 -7.03
N PHE A 440 -16.22 -19.87 -6.86
CA PHE A 440 -15.25 -19.87 -7.96
C PHE A 440 -14.40 -21.13 -7.90
N ARG A 441 -14.09 -21.68 -9.07
CA ARG A 441 -13.14 -22.78 -9.20
C ARG A 441 -11.91 -22.30 -9.96
N ILE A 442 -10.73 -22.44 -9.36
CA ILE A 442 -9.46 -22.04 -9.97
C ILE A 442 -8.66 -23.30 -10.35
N SER A 443 -8.13 -23.32 -11.57
CA SER A 443 -7.37 -24.46 -12.09
C SER A 443 -6.17 -24.00 -12.92
N TYR A 444 -5.24 -24.93 -13.15
CA TYR A 444 -4.17 -24.80 -14.14
C TYR A 444 -4.31 -25.86 -15.22
N ASN A 445 -4.14 -25.49 -16.46
CA ASN A 445 -3.77 -26.44 -17.50
C ASN A 445 -2.26 -26.67 -17.42
N SER A 446 -1.84 -27.65 -16.63
CA SER A 446 -0.43 -28.01 -16.56
C SER A 446 0.00 -28.72 -17.83
N THR A 447 0.70 -28.01 -18.71
CA THR A 447 1.41 -28.60 -19.85
C THR A 447 2.67 -29.36 -19.42
N ILE A 448 3.11 -29.18 -18.17
CA ILE A 448 4.26 -29.90 -17.59
C ILE A 448 3.76 -31.28 -17.17
N GLN A 449 3.85 -32.24 -18.09
CA GLN A 449 3.55 -33.63 -17.80
C GLN A 449 4.64 -34.21 -16.88
N ASN A 450 4.24 -35.04 -15.90
CA ASN A 450 5.09 -35.86 -15.05
C ASN A 450 5.96 -35.12 -14.00
N THR A 451 5.64 -33.92 -13.58
CA THR A 451 6.32 -33.29 -12.45
C THR A 451 5.34 -32.61 -11.51
N ALA A 452 5.62 -32.68 -10.21
CA ALA A 452 4.86 -31.95 -9.20
C ALA A 452 4.99 -30.44 -9.41
N SER A 453 3.86 -29.74 -9.35
CA SER A 453 3.79 -28.27 -9.55
C SER A 453 2.54 -27.72 -8.83
N LEU A 454 2.48 -27.92 -7.51
CA LEU A 454 1.35 -27.52 -6.68
C LEU A 454 1.60 -26.16 -6.04
N VAL A 455 0.67 -25.26 -6.20
CA VAL A 455 0.65 -23.97 -5.48
C VAL A 455 -0.43 -24.03 -4.42
N LYS A 456 -0.07 -23.58 -3.21
CA LYS A 456 -0.99 -23.43 -2.09
C LYS A 456 -1.20 -21.95 -1.82
N TYR A 457 -2.45 -21.57 -1.60
CA TYR A 457 -2.84 -20.20 -1.25
C TYR A 457 -3.54 -20.19 0.11
N TYR A 458 -3.48 -19.02 0.77
CA TYR A 458 -4.27 -18.77 1.95
C TYR A 458 -5.74 -18.65 1.57
N ASN A 459 -6.63 -19.03 2.48
CA ASN A 459 -8.07 -18.78 2.40
C ASN A 459 -8.46 -17.49 3.15
N GLY A 460 -9.75 -17.19 3.25
CA GLY A 460 -10.24 -15.99 3.94
C GLY A 460 -10.02 -15.95 5.45
N GLY A 461 -9.59 -17.07 6.06
CA GLY A 461 -9.28 -17.16 7.49
C GLY A 461 -7.90 -16.63 7.90
N ALA A 462 -7.04 -16.25 6.95
CA ALA A 462 -5.71 -15.71 7.25
C ALA A 462 -5.76 -14.21 7.64
N ILE A 463 -6.55 -13.87 8.66
CA ILE A 463 -6.90 -12.48 9.03
C ILE A 463 -5.75 -11.75 9.73
N ASP A 464 -4.84 -12.47 10.40
CA ASP A 464 -3.82 -11.87 11.28
C ASP A 464 -2.69 -11.13 10.54
N GLU A 465 -2.57 -11.30 9.25
CA GLU A 465 -1.54 -10.68 8.42
C GLU A 465 -2.12 -10.17 7.09
N GLU A 466 -2.68 -8.96 7.06
CA GLU A 466 -2.94 -8.32 5.77
C GLU A 466 -1.65 -8.21 4.93
N PRO A 467 -1.67 -8.57 3.64
CA PRO A 467 -2.81 -8.88 2.77
C PRO A 467 -2.99 -10.38 2.49
N LEU A 468 -2.90 -11.26 3.48
CA LEU A 468 -2.82 -12.71 3.22
C LEU A 468 -4.16 -13.37 2.92
N ALA A 469 -5.25 -12.89 3.53
CA ALA A 469 -6.57 -13.47 3.35
C ALA A 469 -7.08 -13.33 1.91
N ALA A 470 -7.62 -14.41 1.36
CA ALA A 470 -8.30 -14.36 0.08
C ALA A 470 -9.55 -13.48 0.19
N HIS A 471 -9.70 -12.52 -0.73
CA HIS A 471 -10.81 -11.58 -0.73
C HIS A 471 -11.21 -11.17 -2.15
N MET A 472 -12.40 -10.61 -2.26
CA MET A 472 -12.97 -10.09 -3.49
C MET A 472 -13.37 -8.63 -3.28
N ASP A 473 -12.91 -7.76 -4.16
CA ASP A 473 -13.32 -6.36 -4.25
C ASP A 473 -14.36 -6.21 -5.33
N ILE A 474 -15.49 -5.60 -4.98
CA ILE A 474 -16.61 -5.41 -5.89
C ILE A 474 -16.88 -3.92 -6.03
N HIS A 475 -16.98 -3.49 -7.28
CA HIS A 475 -17.40 -2.15 -7.66
C HIS A 475 -18.80 -2.25 -8.23
N TYR A 476 -19.74 -1.46 -7.73
CA TYR A 476 -21.06 -1.36 -8.27
C TYR A 476 -21.64 0.05 -8.10
N GLU A 477 -22.56 0.38 -8.97
CA GLU A 477 -23.34 1.59 -8.89
C GLU A 477 -24.78 1.20 -8.54
N LEU A 478 -25.41 1.97 -7.70
CA LEU A 478 -26.85 1.87 -7.52
C LEU A 478 -27.53 2.65 -8.65
N PRO A 479 -28.62 2.12 -9.25
CA PRO A 479 -29.41 2.89 -10.20
C PRO A 479 -29.67 4.27 -9.60
N GLN A 480 -29.34 5.33 -10.34
CA GLN A 480 -29.68 6.67 -9.89
C GLN A 480 -31.21 6.66 -9.70
N GLN A 481 -31.67 6.63 -8.45
CA GLN A 481 -33.03 7.11 -8.19
C GLN A 481 -33.11 8.46 -8.89
N GLU A 482 -34.08 8.62 -9.80
CA GLU A 482 -34.25 9.85 -10.57
C GLU A 482 -33.93 11.02 -9.64
N LYS A 483 -32.95 11.87 -10.01
CA LYS A 483 -32.57 13.02 -9.19
C LYS A 483 -33.87 13.72 -8.80
N VAL A 484 -34.29 13.49 -7.56
CA VAL A 484 -35.33 14.34 -6.99
C VAL A 484 -34.80 15.74 -7.20
N LYS A 485 -35.45 16.51 -8.07
CA LYS A 485 -35.06 17.87 -8.43
C LYS A 485 -34.68 18.55 -7.14
N GLN A 486 -33.41 18.91 -6.99
CA GLN A 486 -32.99 19.73 -5.87
C GLN A 486 -33.91 20.95 -5.88
N ALA A 487 -34.76 21.03 -4.89
CA ALA A 487 -35.56 22.22 -4.69
C ALA A 487 -34.60 23.40 -4.51
N PRO A 488 -34.90 24.57 -5.07
CA PRO A 488 -34.00 25.72 -4.96
C PRO A 488 -33.73 26.01 -3.48
N ASN A 489 -32.51 26.31 -3.15
CA ASN A 489 -31.87 26.57 -1.84
C ASN A 489 -32.79 27.17 -0.74
N ASN A 490 -33.81 26.43 -0.30
CA ASN A 490 -34.49 26.73 0.95
C ASN A 490 -33.89 25.76 2.00
N GLU A 491 -33.07 26.27 2.88
CA GLU A 491 -32.56 25.49 4.01
C GLU A 491 -33.72 24.93 4.82
N ASN A 492 -33.99 23.64 4.66
CA ASN A 492 -35.09 22.98 5.39
C ASN A 492 -34.73 22.66 6.83
N CYS A 493 -33.42 22.58 7.14
CA CYS A 493 -32.93 22.27 8.48
C CYS A 493 -31.80 23.20 8.93
N ALA A 494 -31.97 23.84 10.08
CA ALA A 494 -30.90 24.52 10.79
C ALA A 494 -30.20 23.54 11.74
N VAL A 495 -28.86 23.54 11.75
CA VAL A 495 -28.00 22.73 12.62
C VAL A 495 -27.22 23.66 13.55
N PHE A 496 -27.35 23.47 14.86
CA PHE A 496 -26.68 24.33 15.84
C PHE A 496 -26.38 23.58 17.16
N PRO A 497 -25.36 24.02 17.92
CA PRO A 497 -24.39 25.05 17.61
C PRO A 497 -23.35 24.59 16.58
N LEU A 498 -22.82 25.50 15.80
CA LEU A 498 -21.65 25.27 14.93
C LEU A 498 -20.61 26.37 15.17
N PRO A 499 -19.34 26.02 15.47
CA PRO A 499 -18.81 24.67 15.71
C PRO A 499 -19.43 23.95 16.90
N ALA A 500 -19.61 22.65 16.78
CA ALA A 500 -20.18 21.79 17.81
C ALA A 500 -19.11 21.35 18.82
N LYS A 501 -19.47 21.17 20.08
CA LYS A 501 -18.62 20.50 21.08
C LYS A 501 -18.98 19.01 21.18
N ASN A 502 -20.02 18.70 21.96
CA ASN A 502 -20.42 17.32 22.22
C ASN A 502 -21.77 16.96 21.59
N GLU A 503 -22.52 17.93 21.10
CA GLU A 503 -23.86 17.70 20.56
C GLU A 503 -24.24 18.75 19.54
N ILE A 504 -25.17 18.38 18.64
CA ILE A 504 -25.88 19.28 17.73
C ILE A 504 -27.39 19.08 17.85
N ASN A 505 -28.13 20.14 17.59
CA ASN A 505 -29.56 20.12 17.50
C ASN A 505 -29.99 20.40 16.06
N LEU A 506 -31.06 19.73 15.64
CA LEU A 506 -31.68 19.92 14.33
C LEU A 506 -32.99 20.69 14.49
N ARG A 507 -33.14 21.77 13.74
CA ARG A 507 -34.38 22.57 13.73
C ARG A 507 -34.96 22.56 12.31
N THR A 508 -36.05 21.84 12.14
CA THR A 508 -36.77 21.72 10.86
C THR A 508 -38.25 21.60 11.10
N THR A 509 -39.05 22.01 10.13
CA THR A 509 -40.49 21.81 10.08
C THR A 509 -40.85 20.48 9.44
N LYS A 510 -39.93 19.83 8.72
CA LYS A 510 -40.12 18.53 8.08
C LYS A 510 -39.91 17.39 9.06
N GLU A 511 -40.59 16.28 8.86
CA GLU A 511 -40.38 15.06 9.60
C GLU A 511 -39.10 14.36 9.09
N ILE A 512 -38.13 14.17 10.02
CA ILE A 512 -36.88 13.45 9.75
C ILE A 512 -37.17 11.95 9.89
N GLU A 513 -36.76 11.17 8.88
CA GLU A 513 -36.81 9.71 8.94
C GLU A 513 -35.57 9.19 9.65
N LYS A 514 -34.38 9.65 9.24
CA LYS A 514 -33.09 9.23 9.76
C LYS A 514 -32.01 10.27 9.47
N VAL A 515 -30.89 10.16 10.18
CA VAL A 515 -29.68 10.95 9.88
C VAL A 515 -28.45 10.07 9.86
N SER A 516 -27.50 10.39 9.02
CA SER A 516 -26.19 9.75 9.02
C SER A 516 -25.09 10.80 9.14
N ILE A 517 -23.99 10.43 9.79
CA ILE A 517 -22.78 11.26 9.88
C ILE A 517 -21.67 10.52 9.17
N THR A 518 -21.01 11.22 8.25
CA THR A 518 -19.82 10.71 7.55
C THR A 518 -18.64 11.65 7.79
N ASP A 519 -17.43 11.10 7.71
CA ASP A 519 -16.23 11.93 7.65
C ASP A 519 -16.07 12.56 6.24
N VAL A 520 -15.03 13.36 6.08
CA VAL A 520 -14.72 14.03 4.80
C VAL A 520 -14.34 13.06 3.67
N LEU A 521 -14.04 11.81 4.00
CA LEU A 521 -13.74 10.75 3.06
C LEU A 521 -14.99 9.91 2.70
N GLY A 522 -16.17 10.28 3.22
CA GLY A 522 -17.43 9.58 2.99
C GLY A 522 -17.63 8.33 3.84
N ARG A 523 -16.71 8.00 4.78
CA ARG A 523 -16.88 6.85 5.66
C ARG A 523 -17.98 7.14 6.68
N GLN A 524 -18.94 6.24 6.76
CA GLN A 524 -20.05 6.39 7.71
C GLN A 524 -19.55 6.22 9.15
N LEU A 525 -19.69 7.28 9.93
CA LEU A 525 -19.27 7.32 11.33
C LEU A 525 -20.41 6.91 12.28
N SER A 526 -21.64 7.23 11.93
CA SER A 526 -22.82 6.86 12.70
C SER A 526 -24.11 6.99 11.90
N PHE A 527 -25.14 6.29 12.39
CA PHE A 527 -26.47 6.28 11.81
C PHE A 527 -27.50 6.35 12.94
N TYR A 528 -28.41 7.31 12.88
CA TYR A 528 -29.44 7.51 13.90
C TYR A 528 -30.83 7.46 13.29
N GLY A 529 -31.68 6.53 13.75
CA GLY A 529 -33.12 6.65 13.59
C GLY A 529 -33.63 7.63 14.66
N LEU A 530 -34.21 8.74 14.27
CA LEU A 530 -34.74 9.72 15.22
C LEU A 530 -36.24 9.48 15.44
N GLU A 531 -36.59 9.05 16.65
CA GLU A 531 -37.95 9.18 17.14
C GLU A 531 -38.31 10.66 17.34
N THR A 532 -39.50 11.03 17.02
CA THR A 532 -40.00 12.34 16.61
C THR A 532 -39.87 13.51 17.60
N GLU A 533 -39.43 13.33 18.85
CA GLU A 533 -39.41 14.41 19.85
C GLU A 533 -38.02 14.99 20.16
N ASN A 534 -36.93 14.29 19.91
CA ASN A 534 -35.58 14.76 20.29
C ASN A 534 -34.67 14.86 19.07
N LYS A 535 -34.68 16.02 18.41
CA LYS A 535 -33.83 16.31 17.24
C LYS A 535 -32.37 16.64 17.66
N LYS A 536 -31.84 15.91 18.63
CA LYS A 536 -30.51 16.10 19.22
C LYS A 536 -29.59 14.92 18.88
N ILE A 537 -28.39 15.21 18.44
CA ILE A 537 -27.38 14.21 18.06
C ILE A 537 -26.15 14.39 18.94
N ASP A 538 -25.76 13.33 19.63
CA ASP A 538 -24.54 13.28 20.43
C ASP A 538 -23.32 13.07 19.52
N LEU A 539 -22.35 13.98 19.66
CA LEU A 539 -21.06 13.93 18.97
C LEU A 539 -19.91 13.55 19.91
N GLY A 540 -20.20 13.22 21.17
CA GLY A 540 -19.17 12.98 22.21
C GLY A 540 -18.07 12.01 21.75
N ASN A 541 -18.45 10.93 21.09
CA ASN A 541 -17.55 9.86 20.64
C ASN A 541 -16.84 10.12 19.29
N PHE A 542 -17.08 11.25 18.63
CA PHE A 542 -16.42 11.55 17.37
C PHE A 542 -15.14 12.36 17.57
N SER A 543 -14.18 12.16 16.70
CA SER A 543 -12.96 12.98 16.65
C SER A 543 -13.28 14.42 16.25
N LYS A 544 -12.44 15.37 16.70
CA LYS A 544 -12.52 16.76 16.24
C LYS A 544 -12.26 16.87 14.75
N GLY A 545 -12.98 17.74 14.08
CA GLY A 545 -12.81 17.97 12.64
C GLY A 545 -14.10 18.22 11.88
N LEU A 546 -13.97 18.26 10.56
CA LEU A 546 -15.09 18.42 9.63
C LEU A 546 -15.78 17.07 9.38
N MET A 547 -17.10 17.06 9.45
CA MET A 547 -17.96 15.94 9.14
C MET A 547 -19.11 16.39 8.24
N VAL A 548 -19.75 15.46 7.56
CA VAL A 548 -20.95 15.68 6.76
C VAL A 548 -22.14 15.00 7.45
N LEU A 549 -23.13 15.78 7.80
CA LEU A 549 -24.42 15.31 8.29
C LEU A 549 -25.38 15.21 7.12
N ARG A 550 -25.91 14.03 6.87
CA ARG A 550 -26.95 13.77 5.86
C ARG A 550 -28.27 13.48 6.55
N ILE A 551 -29.28 14.28 6.24
CA ILE A 551 -30.61 14.25 6.83
C ILE A 551 -31.58 13.68 5.78
N TYR A 552 -32.26 12.59 6.13
CA TYR A 552 -33.28 11.96 5.29
C TYR A 552 -34.65 12.31 5.85
N TYR A 553 -35.50 12.89 5.04
CA TYR A 553 -36.87 13.24 5.42
C TYR A 553 -37.85 12.17 4.97
N LYS A 554 -38.97 12.02 5.70
CA LYS A 554 -40.04 11.06 5.36
C LYS A 554 -40.67 11.33 3.98
N ASP A 555 -40.57 12.54 3.46
CA ASP A 555 -41.02 12.91 2.12
C ASP A 555 -40.06 12.48 1.00
N GLY A 556 -39.02 11.72 1.34
CA GLY A 556 -37.98 11.23 0.43
C GLY A 556 -36.92 12.26 0.06
N THR A 557 -36.98 13.51 0.58
CA THR A 557 -35.94 14.50 0.33
C THR A 557 -34.73 14.26 1.23
N ILE A 558 -33.53 14.63 0.73
CA ILE A 558 -32.26 14.50 1.45
C ILE A 558 -31.59 15.87 1.49
N GLU A 559 -31.04 16.22 2.64
CA GLU A 559 -30.26 17.45 2.84
C GLU A 559 -28.91 17.14 3.48
N GLU A 560 -27.85 17.78 2.98
CA GLU A 560 -26.50 17.63 3.53
C GLU A 560 -26.03 18.93 4.20
N LYS A 561 -25.46 18.81 5.38
CA LYS A 561 -24.86 19.91 6.14
C LYS A 561 -23.45 19.57 6.57
N LYS A 562 -22.54 20.51 6.39
CA LYS A 562 -21.19 20.42 6.96
C LYS A 562 -21.24 20.81 8.43
N ILE A 563 -20.73 19.96 9.31
CA ILE A 563 -20.60 20.20 10.74
C ILE A 563 -19.14 20.17 11.16
N ILE A 564 -18.75 21.07 12.06
CA ILE A 564 -17.39 21.12 12.58
C ILE A 564 -17.45 20.81 14.07
N LYS A 565 -16.76 19.76 14.52
CA LYS A 565 -16.55 19.47 15.93
C LYS A 565 -15.25 20.12 16.40
N SER A 566 -15.36 20.96 17.43
CA SER A 566 -14.24 21.72 18.05
C SER A 566 -13.61 21.04 19.25
#